data_5b1c94e3afec565b1b4c576a7f27d643
#
_entry.id   5b1c94e3afec565b1b4c576a7f27d643
#
_cell.length_a   1.000
_cell.length_b   1.000
_cell.length_c   1.000
_cell.angle_alpha   90.00
_cell.angle_beta   90.00
_cell.angle_gamma   90.00
#
_symmetry.space_group_name_H-M   'P 1'
#
loop_
_entity.id
_entity.type
_entity.pdbx_description
1 polymer ?
#
loop_
_entity_poly.entity_id
_entity_poly.type
_entity_poly.pdbx_seq_one_letter_code
_entity_poly.pdbx_strand_id
1 'polypeptide(L)'
;MPLARFTIGEVVRHRLLDFRGVIFDVDPEFANSDEWYDAIPEAMRPSKDQPFYHLLAENSEASYIAYVSQQNLVPDDSDEPIDHPAIGSLFDRFDDGRYMLRSVHRH
;
A
#
# COMPACT_ATOMS: atom_id res chain seq x y z
N MET A 1 -2.46 -7.40 19.11
CA MET A 1 -2.24 -6.57 17.91
C MET A 1 -2.05 -7.46 16.70
N PRO A 2 -2.79 -7.24 15.61
CA PRO A 2 -2.61 -8.04 14.39
C PRO A 2 -1.21 -7.89 13.80
N LEU A 3 -0.69 -8.98 13.25
CA LEU A 3 0.60 -8.96 12.57
C LEU A 3 0.43 -8.49 11.12
N ALA A 4 1.45 -7.84 10.59
CA ALA A 4 1.48 -7.43 9.20
C ALA A 4 1.49 -8.67 8.30
N ARG A 5 0.53 -8.74 7.36
CA ARG A 5 0.41 -9.85 6.40
C ARG A 5 1.18 -9.59 5.11
N PHE A 6 1.54 -8.34 4.86
CA PHE A 6 2.21 -7.92 3.64
C PHE A 6 3.54 -7.25 3.97
N THR A 7 4.45 -7.25 3.03
CA THR A 7 5.77 -6.65 3.22
C THR A 7 6.05 -5.60 2.14
N ILE A 8 7.08 -4.78 2.38
CA ILE A 8 7.52 -3.76 1.42
C ILE A 8 7.92 -4.46 0.12
N GLY A 9 7.46 -3.91 -1.00
CA GLY A 9 7.70 -4.46 -2.33
C GLY A 9 6.59 -5.33 -2.87
N GLU A 10 5.67 -5.79 -2.01
CA GLU A 10 4.51 -6.55 -2.49
C GLU A 10 3.54 -5.67 -3.23
N VAL A 11 2.96 -6.23 -4.29
CA VAL A 11 1.88 -5.57 -5.03
C VAL A 11 0.55 -6.08 -4.48
N VAL A 12 -0.30 -5.14 -4.10
CA VAL A 12 -1.61 -5.42 -3.51
C VAL A 12 -2.68 -4.65 -4.24
N ARG A 13 -3.93 -5.03 -4.05
CA ARG A 13 -5.08 -4.27 -4.54
C ARG A 13 -6.09 -4.08 -3.43
N HIS A 14 -6.89 -3.02 -3.55
CA HIS A 14 -7.99 -2.78 -2.63
C HIS A 14 -9.10 -3.80 -2.93
N ARG A 15 -9.68 -4.38 -1.90
CA ARG A 15 -10.71 -5.42 -2.09
C ARG A 15 -12.05 -4.87 -2.57
N LEU A 16 -12.30 -3.57 -2.42
CA LEU A 16 -13.58 -2.94 -2.79
C LEU A 16 -13.41 -1.84 -3.84
N LEU A 17 -12.34 -1.05 -3.76
CA LEU A 17 -12.11 0.09 -4.65
C LEU A 17 -11.20 -0.34 -5.80
N ASP A 18 -11.34 0.34 -6.93
CA ASP A 18 -10.60 -0.02 -8.14
C ASP A 18 -9.23 0.65 -8.17
N PHE A 19 -8.31 0.14 -7.35
CA PHE A 19 -6.90 0.54 -7.43
C PHE A 19 -6.00 -0.57 -6.89
N ARG A 20 -4.74 -0.49 -7.29
CA ARG A 20 -3.67 -1.37 -6.86
C ARG A 20 -2.42 -0.56 -6.58
N GLY A 21 -1.47 -1.12 -5.88
CA GLY A 21 -0.24 -0.41 -5.56
C GLY A 21 0.83 -1.31 -4.99
N VAL A 22 2.03 -0.74 -4.88
CA VAL A 22 3.15 -1.41 -4.25
C VAL A 22 3.38 -0.81 -2.87
N ILE A 23 3.59 -1.67 -1.89
CA ILE A 23 3.83 -1.25 -0.51
C ILE A 23 5.24 -0.69 -0.40
N PHE A 24 5.37 0.54 0.13
CA PHE A 24 6.69 1.12 0.39
C PHE A 24 6.92 1.44 1.86
N ASP A 25 5.90 1.33 2.71
CA ASP A 25 6.06 1.47 4.16
C ASP A 25 4.90 0.79 4.87
N VAL A 26 5.14 0.39 6.12
CA VAL A 26 4.15 -0.33 6.94
C VAL A 26 4.13 0.30 8.33
N ASP A 27 2.95 0.68 8.80
CA ASP A 27 2.73 1.10 10.18
C ASP A 27 2.06 -0.05 10.93
N PRO A 28 2.58 -0.46 12.11
CA PRO A 28 1.99 -1.60 12.84
C PRO A 28 0.55 -1.33 13.30
N GLU A 29 0.19 -0.05 13.46
CA GLU A 29 -1.17 0.39 13.75
C GLU A 29 -1.38 1.76 13.12
N PHE A 30 -2.61 2.27 13.16
CA PHE A 30 -2.92 3.57 12.59
C PHE A 30 -1.96 4.66 13.10
N ALA A 31 -1.33 5.37 12.19
CA ALA A 31 -0.33 6.41 12.50
C ALA A 31 -0.50 7.65 11.63
N ASN A 32 -1.75 8.03 11.34
CA ASN A 32 -2.05 9.26 10.61
C ASN A 32 -2.87 10.18 11.50
N SER A 33 -3.33 11.32 10.97
CA SER A 33 -4.05 12.32 11.77
C SER A 33 -5.49 11.91 12.04
N ASP A 34 -6.06 12.47 13.10
CA ASP A 34 -7.48 12.29 13.39
C ASP A 34 -8.35 12.87 12.28
N GLU A 35 -7.92 14.00 11.69
CA GLU A 35 -8.64 14.62 10.57
C GLU A 35 -8.71 13.69 9.38
N TRP A 36 -7.61 12.99 9.07
CA TRP A 36 -7.59 12.03 7.98
C TRP A 36 -8.57 10.89 8.25
N TYR A 37 -8.56 10.36 9.46
CA TYR A 37 -9.43 9.25 9.86
C TYR A 37 -10.90 9.67 9.84
N ASP A 38 -11.20 10.84 10.40
CA ASP A 38 -12.57 11.35 10.50
C ASP A 38 -13.16 11.72 9.13
N ALA A 39 -12.31 11.97 8.13
CA ALA A 39 -12.74 12.22 6.76
C ALA A 39 -13.28 10.97 6.08
N ILE A 40 -12.98 9.78 6.59
CA ILE A 40 -13.56 8.53 6.07
C ILE A 40 -15.01 8.45 6.54
N PRO A 41 -15.97 8.15 5.64
CA PRO A 41 -17.36 7.96 6.07
C PRO A 41 -17.44 6.93 7.21
N GLU A 42 -18.21 7.24 8.23
CA GLU A 42 -18.25 6.45 9.46
C GLU A 42 -18.47 4.95 9.21
N ALA A 43 -19.36 4.62 8.29
CA ALA A 43 -19.67 3.23 7.97
C ALA A 43 -18.51 2.47 7.31
N MET A 44 -17.49 3.20 6.82
CA MET A 44 -16.35 2.63 6.11
C MET A 44 -15.05 2.73 6.91
N ARG A 45 -15.07 3.32 8.09
CA ARG A 45 -13.86 3.49 8.90
C ARG A 45 -13.33 2.15 9.40
N PRO A 46 -12.08 1.81 9.08
CA PRO A 46 -11.48 0.58 9.60
C PRO A 46 -11.06 0.75 11.05
N SER A 47 -10.88 -0.37 11.76
CA SER A 47 -10.28 -0.34 13.09
C SER A 47 -8.85 0.22 13.01
N LYS A 48 -8.49 1.07 13.98
CA LYS A 48 -7.12 1.60 14.09
C LYS A 48 -6.12 0.56 14.59
N ASP A 49 -6.60 -0.52 15.20
CA ASP A 49 -5.76 -1.56 15.80
C ASP A 49 -5.46 -2.66 14.79
N GLN A 50 -4.76 -2.29 13.74
CA GLN A 50 -4.29 -3.20 12.71
C GLN A 50 -3.21 -2.50 11.89
N PRO A 51 -2.37 -3.25 11.15
CA PRO A 51 -1.40 -2.63 10.26
C PRO A 51 -2.06 -1.77 9.18
N PHE A 52 -1.42 -0.65 8.88
CA PHE A 52 -1.76 0.23 7.76
C PHE A 52 -0.56 0.32 6.82
N TYR A 53 -0.84 0.42 5.53
CA TYR A 53 0.19 0.35 4.49
C TYR A 53 0.21 1.60 3.66
N HIS A 54 1.43 2.07 3.37
CA HIS A 54 1.67 3.18 2.45
C HIS A 54 1.93 2.60 1.07
N LEU A 55 1.14 2.98 0.08
CA LEU A 55 1.21 2.43 -1.27
C LEU A 55 1.57 3.50 -2.28
N LEU A 56 2.44 3.14 -3.22
CA LEU A 56 2.48 3.83 -4.50
C LEU A 56 1.38 3.21 -5.35
N ALA A 57 0.28 3.94 -5.50
CA ALA A 57 -0.98 3.42 -6.03
C ALA A 57 -1.29 3.95 -7.42
N GLU A 58 -2.06 3.17 -8.17
CA GLU A 58 -2.57 3.56 -9.47
C GLU A 58 -3.99 3.06 -9.67
N ASN A 59 -4.73 3.78 -10.50
CA ASN A 59 -5.98 3.29 -11.08
C ASN A 59 -5.95 3.63 -12.58
N SER A 60 -7.07 3.45 -13.27
CA SER A 60 -7.13 3.71 -14.72
C SER A 60 -6.91 5.18 -15.10
N GLU A 61 -6.98 6.12 -14.14
CA GLU A 61 -6.96 7.55 -14.41
C GLU A 61 -5.75 8.27 -13.83
N ALA A 62 -5.18 7.77 -12.72
CA ALA A 62 -4.17 8.51 -12.00
C ALA A 62 -3.24 7.61 -11.21
N SER A 63 -2.08 8.17 -10.83
CA SER A 63 -1.19 7.59 -9.83
C SER A 63 -1.17 8.49 -8.61
N TYR A 64 -1.08 7.92 -7.41
CA TYR A 64 -1.15 8.67 -6.17
C TYR A 64 -0.55 7.85 -5.02
N ILE A 65 -0.49 8.43 -3.83
CA ILE A 65 -0.08 7.73 -2.63
C ILE A 65 -1.34 7.41 -1.83
N ALA A 66 -1.49 6.14 -1.44
CA ALA A 66 -2.64 5.70 -0.65
C ALA A 66 -2.18 5.18 0.70
N TYR A 67 -3.03 5.33 1.70
CA TYR A 67 -2.83 4.81 3.05
C TYR A 67 -4.00 3.91 3.38
N VAL A 68 -3.75 2.60 3.51
CA VAL A 68 -4.83 1.61 3.51
C VAL A 68 -4.65 0.61 4.66
N SER A 69 -5.75 0.33 5.35
CA SER A 69 -5.78 -0.67 6.41
C SER A 69 -5.62 -2.08 5.84
N GLN A 70 -5.02 -2.97 6.61
CA GLN A 70 -4.79 -4.35 6.21
C GLN A 70 -6.07 -5.07 5.80
N GLN A 71 -7.18 -4.82 6.51
CA GLN A 71 -8.45 -5.48 6.22
C GLN A 71 -8.97 -5.20 4.81
N ASN A 72 -8.52 -4.10 4.19
CA ASN A 72 -8.99 -3.67 2.87
C ASN A 72 -8.05 -4.04 1.73
N LEU A 73 -6.99 -4.79 2.01
CA LEU A 73 -6.01 -5.19 1.00
C LEU A 73 -6.03 -6.69 0.77
N VAL A 74 -5.82 -7.06 -0.50
CA VAL A 74 -5.60 -8.45 -0.92
C VAL A 74 -4.39 -8.49 -1.85
N PRO A 75 -3.69 -9.62 -1.94
CA PRO A 75 -2.58 -9.74 -2.88
C PRO A 75 -3.05 -9.50 -4.32
N ASP A 76 -2.20 -8.84 -5.11
CA ASP A 76 -2.45 -8.72 -6.55
C ASP A 76 -1.69 -9.84 -7.26
N ASP A 77 -2.40 -10.66 -8.01
CA ASP A 77 -1.84 -11.83 -8.68
C ASP A 77 -1.69 -11.65 -10.19
N SER A 78 -1.82 -10.42 -10.69
CA SER A 78 -1.71 -10.14 -12.11
C SER A 78 -0.27 -10.22 -12.64
N ASP A 79 0.73 -10.10 -11.76
CA ASP A 79 2.15 -10.01 -12.11
C ASP A 79 2.47 -8.81 -13.01
N GLU A 80 1.61 -7.79 -13.02
CA GLU A 80 1.84 -6.58 -13.79
C GLU A 80 2.50 -5.49 -12.95
N PRO A 81 3.48 -4.76 -13.50
CA PRO A 81 4.09 -3.64 -12.80
C PRO A 81 3.09 -2.54 -12.45
N ILE A 82 3.43 -1.76 -11.45
CA ILE A 82 2.70 -0.57 -11.05
C ILE A 82 3.19 0.62 -11.87
N ASP A 83 2.26 1.37 -12.47
CA ASP A 83 2.59 2.58 -13.21
C ASP A 83 2.54 3.78 -12.28
N HIS A 84 3.68 4.12 -11.68
CA HIS A 84 3.78 5.24 -10.76
C HIS A 84 5.14 5.93 -10.94
N PRO A 85 5.17 7.27 -10.99
CA PRO A 85 6.42 8.00 -11.24
C PRO A 85 7.48 7.83 -10.14
N ALA A 86 7.09 7.49 -8.92
CA ALA A 86 8.04 7.33 -7.81
C ALA A 86 8.64 5.92 -7.72
N ILE A 87 8.25 4.99 -8.56
CA ILE A 87 8.77 3.60 -8.52
C ILE A 87 10.30 3.62 -8.59
N GLY A 88 10.85 4.33 -9.57
CA GLY A 88 12.30 4.35 -9.80
C GLY A 88 13.11 4.96 -8.66
N SER A 89 12.48 5.77 -7.79
CA SER A 89 13.16 6.38 -6.64
C SER A 89 13.33 5.41 -5.48
N LEU A 90 12.42 4.45 -5.34
CA LEU A 90 12.38 3.54 -4.18
C LEU A 90 12.81 2.12 -4.51
N PHE A 91 12.54 1.68 -5.73
CA PHE A 91 12.76 0.30 -6.13
C PHE A 91 13.72 0.24 -7.33
N ASP A 92 14.57 -0.78 -7.37
CA ASP A 92 15.53 -0.91 -8.47
C ASP A 92 15.10 -1.93 -9.53
N ARG A 93 14.16 -2.82 -9.20
CA ARG A 93 13.63 -3.79 -10.18
C ARG A 93 12.32 -4.40 -9.72
N PHE A 94 11.61 -4.94 -10.69
CA PHE A 94 10.40 -5.76 -10.50
C PHE A 94 10.72 -7.17 -10.95
N ASP A 95 10.61 -8.13 -10.06
CA ASP A 95 11.00 -9.51 -10.32
C ASP A 95 9.99 -10.45 -9.68
N ASP A 96 9.40 -11.33 -10.48
CA ASP A 96 8.46 -12.36 -10.02
C ASP A 96 7.29 -11.76 -9.21
N GLY A 97 6.70 -10.69 -9.73
CA GLY A 97 5.55 -10.04 -9.11
C GLY A 97 5.87 -9.21 -7.88
N ARG A 98 7.14 -8.90 -7.64
CA ARG A 98 7.58 -8.20 -6.45
C ARG A 98 8.62 -7.14 -6.77
N TYR A 99 8.51 -6.00 -6.09
CA TYR A 99 9.50 -4.92 -6.21
C TYR A 99 10.61 -5.09 -5.18
N MET A 100 11.82 -4.79 -5.61
CA MET A 100 13.01 -4.87 -4.74
C MET A 100 13.46 -3.45 -4.38
N LEU A 101 13.51 -3.15 -3.08
CA LEU A 101 13.99 -1.85 -2.61
C LEU A 101 15.41 -1.58 -3.10
N ARG A 102 15.69 -0.32 -3.45
CA ARG A 102 17.05 0.10 -3.71
C ARG A 102 17.90 -0.09 -2.46
N SER A 103 19.16 -0.45 -2.64
CA SER A 103 20.06 -0.73 -1.52
C SER A 103 20.21 0.45 -0.56
N VAL A 104 20.08 1.69 -1.04
CA VAL A 104 20.15 2.89 -0.21
C VAL A 104 18.99 3.01 0.79
N HIS A 105 17.90 2.26 0.58
CA HIS A 105 16.73 2.26 1.46
C HIS A 105 16.66 1.02 2.35
N ARG A 106 17.61 0.09 2.23
CA ARG A 106 17.66 -1.13 3.05
C ARG A 106 18.45 -0.90 4.31
N HIS A 107 17.99 -1.47 5.38
CA HIS A 107 18.65 -1.39 6.67
C HIS A 107 18.94 -2.76 7.24
#